data_7f0df0600a10b61a8a1a7b5bbba58f62
#
_entry.id   7f0df0600a10b61a8a1a7b5bbba58f62
#
_cell.length_a   1.000
_cell.length_b   1.000
_cell.length_c   1.000
_cell.angle_alpha   90.00
_cell.angle_beta   90.00
_cell.angle_gamma   90.00
#
_symmetry.space_group_name_H-M   'P 1'
#
loop_
_entity.id
_entity.type
_entity.pdbx_description
1 polymer ?
#
loop_
_entity_poly.entity_id
_entity_poly.type
_entity_poly.pdbx_seq_one_letter_code
_entity_poly.pdbx_strand_id
1 'polypeptide(L)'
;MIEPGDLVAYLRDTFDDLTDITTYVEAVHRLADFGAVYTHVGRGTSQDGFDAEWRMTDVFTVDGERINRIEMFDEADLDAALVRFDELSPPVRQLENAASQAYDRAHSYFAARDWDAMAKTLAQDVVDEDRRHVVNA
;
A
#
# COMPACT_ATOMS: atom_id res chain seq x y z
N MET A 1 2.66 21.60 6.15
CA MET A 1 2.03 20.40 6.75
C MET A 1 0.84 20.90 7.54
N ILE A 2 -0.35 20.38 7.25
CA ILE A 2 -1.58 20.78 7.95
C ILE A 2 -1.69 19.93 9.20
N GLU A 3 -1.92 20.53 10.35
CA GLU A 3 -2.18 19.80 11.60
C GLU A 3 -3.55 19.09 11.52
N PRO A 4 -3.75 17.95 12.20
CA PRO A 4 -5.02 17.21 12.12
C PRO A 4 -6.26 18.05 12.46
N GLY A 5 -6.14 18.96 13.42
CA GLY A 5 -7.20 19.88 13.80
C GLY A 5 -7.54 20.89 12.69
N ASP A 6 -6.53 21.36 11.98
CA ASP A 6 -6.69 22.30 10.87
C ASP A 6 -7.34 21.62 9.66
N LEU A 7 -7.01 20.36 9.39
CA LEU A 7 -7.65 19.59 8.34
C LEU A 7 -9.16 19.42 8.60
N VAL A 8 -9.54 19.06 9.84
CA VAL A 8 -10.95 18.92 10.21
C VAL A 8 -11.68 20.26 10.11
N ALA A 9 -11.04 21.35 10.56
CA ALA A 9 -11.60 22.70 10.44
C ALA A 9 -11.80 23.08 8.97
N TYR A 10 -10.79 22.86 8.13
CA TYR A 10 -10.87 23.09 6.69
C TYR A 10 -12.00 22.30 6.03
N LEU A 11 -12.12 21.02 6.33
CA LEU A 11 -13.19 20.18 5.79
C LEU A 11 -14.58 20.70 6.24
N ARG A 12 -14.70 21.07 7.51
CA ARG A 12 -15.94 21.65 8.03
C ARG A 12 -16.30 22.94 7.30
N ASP A 13 -15.38 23.90 7.22
CA ASP A 13 -15.61 25.18 6.57
C ASP A 13 -15.95 25.02 5.08
N THR A 14 -15.34 24.04 4.41
CA THR A 14 -15.57 23.76 2.99
C THR A 14 -16.94 23.12 2.74
N PHE A 15 -17.38 22.24 3.64
CA PHE A 15 -18.56 21.40 3.39
C PHE A 15 -19.81 21.82 4.16
N ASP A 16 -19.71 22.68 5.20
CA ASP A 16 -20.87 23.16 5.94
C ASP A 16 -21.84 23.99 5.06
N ASP A 17 -21.33 24.60 4.00
CA ASP A 17 -22.14 25.37 3.03
C ASP A 17 -22.81 24.50 1.96
N LEU A 18 -22.50 23.22 1.91
CA LEU A 18 -23.09 22.29 0.95
C LEU A 18 -24.20 21.48 1.62
N THR A 19 -25.33 21.37 0.93
CA THR A 19 -26.40 20.45 1.30
C THR A 19 -26.31 19.17 0.46
N ASP A 20 -26.87 18.08 0.98
CA ASP A 20 -26.98 16.80 0.26
C ASP A 20 -25.63 16.28 -0.27
N ILE A 21 -24.57 16.43 0.53
CA ILE A 21 -23.25 15.92 0.16
C ILE A 21 -23.27 14.40 0.12
N THR A 22 -22.82 13.86 -1.00
CA THR A 22 -22.60 12.44 -1.19
C THR A 22 -21.18 12.22 -1.72
N THR A 23 -20.44 11.32 -1.09
CA THR A 23 -19.10 10.93 -1.56
C THR A 23 -19.04 9.42 -1.70
N TYR A 24 -18.35 8.94 -2.73
CA TYR A 24 -18.12 7.51 -2.92
C TYR A 24 -16.80 7.26 -3.64
N VAL A 25 -16.24 6.09 -3.41
CA VAL A 25 -15.05 5.63 -4.13
C VAL A 25 -15.51 5.03 -5.46
N GLU A 26 -15.05 5.60 -6.55
CA GLU A 26 -15.36 5.14 -7.90
C GLU A 26 -14.44 4.00 -8.34
N ALA A 27 -13.16 4.11 -8.04
CA ALA A 27 -12.14 3.13 -8.41
C ALA A 27 -11.02 3.07 -7.38
N VAL A 28 -10.53 1.87 -7.11
CA VAL A 28 -9.30 1.63 -6.35
C VAL A 28 -8.21 1.22 -7.33
N HIS A 29 -7.16 2.02 -7.42
CA HIS A 29 -6.06 1.80 -8.36
C HIS A 29 -4.91 1.02 -7.74
N ARG A 30 -4.68 1.20 -6.46
CA ARG A 30 -3.65 0.50 -5.68
C ARG A 30 -4.13 0.31 -4.25
N LEU A 31 -3.84 -0.86 -3.68
CA LEU A 31 -4.13 -1.17 -2.29
C LEU A 31 -2.96 -1.96 -1.69
N ALA A 32 -2.49 -1.51 -0.53
CA ALA A 32 -1.42 -2.15 0.25
C ALA A 32 -1.69 -1.97 1.75
N ASP A 33 -0.98 -2.70 2.59
CA ASP A 33 -1.14 -2.62 4.05
C ASP A 33 -0.85 -1.22 4.62
N PHE A 34 -0.04 -0.43 3.92
CA PHE A 34 0.34 0.91 4.35
C PHE A 34 -0.51 2.03 3.75
N GLY A 35 -1.43 1.75 2.82
CA GLY A 35 -2.24 2.79 2.19
C GLY A 35 -2.92 2.38 0.90
N ALA A 36 -3.50 3.34 0.21
CA ALA A 36 -4.17 3.13 -1.07
C ALA A 36 -4.09 4.34 -1.99
N VAL A 37 -4.34 4.08 -3.29
CA VAL A 37 -4.64 5.08 -4.31
C VAL A 37 -6.03 4.80 -4.84
N TYR A 38 -6.91 5.77 -4.77
CA TYR A 38 -8.28 5.62 -5.24
C TYR A 38 -8.81 6.93 -5.85
N THR A 39 -9.75 6.79 -6.76
CA THR A 39 -10.54 7.92 -7.26
C THR A 39 -11.83 8.00 -6.47
N HIS A 40 -12.10 9.18 -5.92
CA HIS A 40 -13.39 9.46 -5.32
C HIS A 40 -14.16 10.52 -6.09
N VAL A 41 -15.47 10.42 -5.99
CA VAL A 41 -16.41 11.39 -6.54
C VAL A 41 -17.21 11.99 -5.39
N GLY A 42 -17.29 13.29 -5.36
CA GLY A 42 -18.15 14.01 -4.45
C GLY A 42 -19.22 14.79 -5.23
N ARG A 43 -20.40 14.87 -4.67
CA ARG A 43 -21.52 15.67 -5.16
C ARG A 43 -22.13 16.44 -4.01
N GLY A 44 -22.56 17.65 -4.29
CA GLY A 44 -23.26 18.46 -3.30
C GLY A 44 -23.97 19.60 -3.97
N THR A 45 -24.97 20.15 -3.27
CA THR A 45 -25.70 21.34 -3.74
C THR A 45 -25.34 22.51 -2.84
N SER A 46 -24.91 23.63 -3.42
CA SER A 46 -24.65 24.84 -2.64
C SER A 46 -25.96 25.47 -2.11
N GLN A 47 -25.84 26.32 -1.11
CA GLN A 47 -27.01 27.05 -0.56
C GLN A 47 -27.74 27.87 -1.61
N ASP A 48 -27.04 28.31 -2.64
CA ASP A 48 -27.62 29.05 -3.79
C ASP A 48 -28.24 28.13 -4.86
N GLY A 49 -28.26 26.80 -4.62
CA GLY A 49 -28.88 25.82 -5.50
C GLY A 49 -28.01 25.37 -6.68
N PHE A 50 -26.69 25.63 -6.64
CA PHE A 50 -25.78 25.13 -7.65
C PHE A 50 -25.35 23.68 -7.27
N ASP A 51 -25.51 22.78 -8.24
CA ASP A 51 -24.98 21.42 -8.13
C ASP A 51 -23.48 21.44 -8.43
N ALA A 52 -22.71 20.90 -7.49
CA ALA A 52 -21.27 20.71 -7.63
C ALA A 52 -20.96 19.22 -7.69
N GLU A 53 -20.16 18.84 -8.66
CA GLU A 53 -19.54 17.51 -8.73
C GLU A 53 -18.03 17.69 -8.85
N TRP A 54 -17.28 16.91 -8.08
CA TRP A 54 -15.83 16.89 -8.19
C TRP A 54 -15.34 15.45 -8.19
N ARG A 55 -14.27 15.22 -8.89
CA ARG A 55 -13.60 13.93 -9.00
C ARG A 55 -12.11 14.15 -8.82
N MET A 56 -11.49 13.40 -7.94
CA MET A 56 -10.06 13.49 -7.70
C MET A 56 -9.48 12.13 -7.33
N THR A 57 -8.20 11.99 -7.52
CA THR A 57 -7.43 10.83 -7.12
C THR A 57 -6.70 11.13 -5.83
N ASP A 58 -6.91 10.32 -4.83
CA ASP A 58 -6.27 10.43 -3.54
C ASP A 58 -5.22 9.36 -3.35
N VAL A 59 -4.10 9.77 -2.77
CA VAL A 59 -3.11 8.89 -2.17
C VAL A 59 -3.21 9.06 -0.66
N PHE A 60 -3.50 8.00 0.06
CA PHE A 60 -3.41 8.05 1.51
C PHE A 60 -2.53 6.94 2.05
N THR A 61 -1.87 7.23 3.17
CA THR A 61 -1.11 6.23 3.93
C THR A 61 -1.57 6.18 5.37
N VAL A 62 -1.30 5.05 6.01
CA VAL A 62 -1.66 4.80 7.40
C VAL A 62 -0.43 4.44 8.23
N ASP A 63 -0.51 4.77 9.51
CA ASP A 63 0.38 4.27 10.55
C ASP A 63 -0.48 3.58 11.60
N GLY A 64 -0.42 2.25 11.63
CA GLY A 64 -1.37 1.44 12.37
C GLY A 64 -2.80 1.68 11.89
N GLU A 65 -3.69 2.12 12.77
CA GLU A 65 -5.10 2.39 12.46
C GLU A 65 -5.38 3.86 12.11
N ARG A 66 -4.34 4.70 11.97
CA ARG A 66 -4.50 6.14 11.76
C ARG A 66 -4.00 6.54 10.38
N ILE A 67 -4.78 7.37 9.70
CA ILE A 67 -4.32 8.03 8.47
C ILE A 67 -3.26 9.05 8.89
N ASN A 68 -2.06 8.91 8.33
CA ASN A 68 -0.93 9.80 8.59
C ASN A 68 -0.59 10.72 7.41
N ARG A 69 -1.19 10.47 6.23
CA ARG A 69 -0.99 11.30 5.03
C ARG A 69 -2.18 11.18 4.09
N ILE A 70 -2.55 12.31 3.49
CA ILE A 70 -3.48 12.38 2.37
C ILE A 70 -2.86 13.36 1.37
N GLU A 71 -2.73 12.94 0.11
CA GLU A 71 -2.33 13.79 -1.02
C GLU A 71 -3.38 13.67 -2.11
N MET A 72 -3.87 14.81 -2.60
CA MET A 72 -4.91 14.89 -3.61
C MET A 72 -4.30 15.26 -4.97
N PHE A 73 -4.73 14.57 -6.00
CA PHE A 73 -4.30 14.76 -7.39
C PHE A 73 -5.53 15.00 -8.26
N ASP A 74 -5.34 15.77 -9.32
CA ASP A 74 -6.37 15.88 -10.36
C ASP A 74 -6.64 14.50 -10.99
N GLU A 75 -7.85 14.30 -11.47
CA GLU A 75 -8.25 13.03 -12.14
C GLU A 75 -7.28 12.64 -13.27
N ALA A 76 -6.75 13.62 -13.99
CA ALA A 76 -5.82 13.40 -15.09
C ALA A 76 -4.41 12.95 -14.65
N ASP A 77 -4.09 13.09 -13.37
CA ASP A 77 -2.74 12.87 -12.83
C ASP A 77 -2.60 11.51 -12.10
N LEU A 78 -3.40 10.53 -12.49
CA LEU A 78 -3.37 9.19 -11.90
C LEU A 78 -1.95 8.56 -11.92
N ASP A 79 -1.22 8.71 -13.02
CA ASP A 79 0.13 8.15 -13.11
C ASP A 79 1.07 8.78 -12.08
N ALA A 80 0.98 10.10 -11.87
CA ALA A 80 1.75 10.79 -10.84
C ALA A 80 1.37 10.33 -9.42
N ALA A 81 0.09 10.09 -9.16
CA ALA A 81 -0.39 9.54 -7.89
C ALA A 81 0.16 8.14 -7.63
N LEU A 82 0.21 7.27 -8.65
CA LEU A 82 0.77 5.92 -8.54
C LEU A 82 2.27 5.95 -8.27
N VAL A 83 3.03 6.80 -8.97
CA VAL A 83 4.46 7.01 -8.71
C VAL A 83 4.69 7.49 -7.28
N ARG A 84 3.87 8.47 -6.84
CA ARG A 84 3.96 9.00 -5.48
C ARG A 84 3.69 7.93 -4.43
N PHE A 85 2.72 7.07 -4.65
CA PHE A 85 2.41 5.96 -3.75
C PHE A 85 3.59 4.99 -3.62
N ASP A 86 4.24 4.65 -4.73
CA ASP A 86 5.41 3.78 -4.73
C ASP A 86 6.59 4.43 -3.97
N GLU A 87 6.79 5.75 -4.06
CA GLU A 87 7.79 6.49 -3.28
C GLU A 87 7.51 6.47 -1.77
N LEU A 88 6.23 6.45 -1.38
CA LEU A 88 5.77 6.39 0.01
C LEU A 88 5.80 4.97 0.58
N SER A 89 6.01 3.97 -0.26
CA SER A 89 6.10 2.58 0.18
C SER A 89 7.19 2.43 1.23
N PRO A 90 6.86 1.90 2.42
CA PRO A 90 7.89 1.65 3.41
C PRO A 90 8.91 0.68 2.82
N PRO A 91 10.20 0.83 3.16
CA PRO A 91 11.20 -0.14 2.74
C PRO A 91 10.72 -1.53 3.15
N VAL A 92 10.77 -2.47 2.20
CA VAL A 92 10.43 -3.87 2.49
C VAL A 92 11.24 -4.27 3.70
N ARG A 93 10.62 -4.39 4.85
CA ARG A 93 11.25 -5.03 6.00
C ARG A 93 11.48 -6.47 5.55
N GLN A 94 12.69 -6.76 5.11
CA GLN A 94 13.14 -8.13 5.14
C GLN A 94 12.94 -8.57 6.57
N LEU A 95 12.05 -9.53 6.78
CA LEU A 95 11.93 -10.19 8.08
C LEU A 95 13.23 -10.94 8.30
N GLU A 96 14.21 -10.22 8.84
CA GLU A 96 15.47 -10.81 9.28
C GLU A 96 15.20 -11.63 10.54
N ASN A 97 14.78 -12.85 10.32
CA ASN A 97 14.72 -13.85 11.37
C ASN A 97 15.73 -14.96 11.10
N ALA A 98 15.92 -15.86 12.05
CA ALA A 98 16.89 -16.95 11.92
C ALA A 98 16.61 -17.83 10.68
N ALA A 99 15.36 -18.00 10.29
CA ALA A 99 14.98 -18.81 9.13
C ALA A 99 15.37 -18.13 7.82
N SER A 100 15.07 -16.82 7.64
CA SER A 100 15.47 -16.08 6.44
C SER A 100 17.00 -16.02 6.30
N GLN A 101 17.71 -15.77 7.39
CA GLN A 101 19.17 -15.75 7.40
C GLN A 101 19.78 -17.12 7.03
N ALA A 102 19.21 -18.22 7.55
CA ALA A 102 19.63 -19.57 7.20
C ALA A 102 19.38 -19.87 5.71
N TYR A 103 18.21 -19.50 5.21
CA TYR A 103 17.85 -19.64 3.80
C TYR A 103 18.79 -18.85 2.89
N ASP A 104 19.04 -17.59 3.19
CA ASP A 104 19.92 -16.73 2.38
C ASP A 104 21.34 -17.26 2.33
N ARG A 105 21.87 -17.77 3.45
CA ARG A 105 23.19 -18.41 3.47
C ARG A 105 23.23 -19.66 2.60
N ALA A 106 22.26 -20.56 2.77
CA ALA A 106 22.19 -21.80 1.98
C ALA A 106 22.04 -21.48 0.49
N HIS A 107 21.17 -20.50 0.14
CA HIS A 107 20.97 -20.08 -1.24
C HIS A 107 22.23 -19.45 -1.86
N SER A 108 22.96 -18.63 -1.10
CA SER A 108 24.23 -18.03 -1.54
C SER A 108 25.28 -19.10 -1.87
N TYR A 109 25.45 -20.12 -1.02
CA TYR A 109 26.37 -21.21 -1.27
C TYR A 109 25.92 -22.08 -2.44
N PHE A 110 24.62 -22.31 -2.58
CA PHE A 110 24.06 -23.02 -3.72
C PHE A 110 24.35 -22.29 -5.04
N ALA A 111 24.12 -20.98 -5.09
CA ALA A 111 24.41 -20.15 -6.27
C ALA A 111 25.92 -20.14 -6.62
N ALA A 112 26.79 -20.14 -5.61
CA ALA A 112 28.24 -20.22 -5.79
C ALA A 112 28.75 -21.65 -6.07
N ARG A 113 27.86 -22.68 -5.99
CA ARG A 113 28.19 -24.11 -6.06
C ARG A 113 29.22 -24.57 -5.02
N ASP A 114 29.23 -23.90 -3.88
CA ASP A 114 30.08 -24.29 -2.72
C ASP A 114 29.32 -25.32 -1.87
N TRP A 115 29.39 -26.56 -2.31
CA TRP A 115 28.63 -27.65 -1.71
C TRP A 115 29.08 -27.98 -0.28
N ASP A 116 30.38 -27.80 0.01
CA ASP A 116 30.92 -28.03 1.36
C ASP A 116 30.42 -26.98 2.35
N ALA A 117 30.36 -25.72 1.95
CA ALA A 117 29.80 -24.66 2.75
C ALA A 117 28.27 -24.81 2.91
N MET A 118 27.57 -25.20 1.84
CA MET A 118 26.15 -25.47 1.88
C MET A 118 25.82 -26.63 2.85
N ALA A 119 26.56 -27.71 2.81
CA ALA A 119 26.37 -28.86 3.71
C ALA A 119 26.44 -28.44 5.18
N LYS A 120 27.30 -27.48 5.53
CA LYS A 120 27.45 -26.97 6.91
C LYS A 120 26.26 -26.11 7.37
N THR A 121 25.40 -25.66 6.44
CA THR A 121 24.18 -24.92 6.80
C THR A 121 23.02 -25.84 7.17
N LEU A 122 23.14 -27.12 6.88
CA LEU A 122 22.11 -28.12 7.18
C LEU A 122 22.38 -28.78 8.56
N ALA A 123 21.31 -29.07 9.29
CA ALA A 123 21.42 -29.86 10.51
C ALA A 123 21.81 -31.31 10.19
N GLN A 124 22.47 -32.02 11.14
CA GLN A 124 22.86 -33.40 10.94
C GLN A 124 21.67 -34.34 10.75
N ASP A 125 20.52 -33.96 11.28
CA ASP A 125 19.23 -34.67 11.21
C ASP A 125 18.23 -34.02 10.29
N VAL A 126 18.71 -33.25 9.28
CA VAL A 126 17.84 -32.62 8.29
C VAL A 126 16.99 -33.69 7.60
N VAL A 127 15.70 -33.41 7.50
CA VAL A 127 14.72 -34.22 6.76
C VAL A 127 14.30 -33.46 5.52
N ASP A 128 14.48 -34.11 4.37
CA ASP A 128 13.93 -33.63 3.09
C ASP A 128 12.90 -34.64 2.60
N GLU A 129 11.66 -34.21 2.46
CA GLU A 129 10.54 -35.06 2.02
C GLU A 129 9.83 -34.43 0.83
N ASP A 130 9.97 -35.03 -0.32
CA ASP A 130 9.24 -34.62 -1.52
C ASP A 130 7.82 -35.19 -1.52
N ARG A 131 6.84 -34.34 -1.26
CA ARG A 131 5.40 -34.69 -1.27
C ARG A 131 4.69 -34.27 -2.53
N ARG A 132 5.41 -33.90 -3.57
CA ARG A 132 4.78 -33.55 -4.85
C ARG A 132 4.15 -34.79 -5.47
N HIS A 133 2.92 -34.63 -5.98
CA HIS A 133 2.32 -35.68 -6.81
C HIS A 133 3.07 -35.71 -8.14
N VAL A 134 3.77 -36.81 -8.40
CA VAL A 134 4.33 -37.06 -9.72
C VAL A 134 3.16 -37.35 -10.64
N VAL A 135 2.83 -36.42 -11.51
CA VAL A 135 1.92 -36.68 -12.61
C VAL A 135 2.73 -37.49 -13.62
N ASN A 136 2.51 -38.81 -13.63
CA ASN A 136 3.04 -39.65 -14.69
C ASN A 136 2.36 -39.18 -15.99
N ALA A 137 3.14 -38.59 -16.87
CA ALA A 137 2.74 -38.28 -18.23
C ALA A 137 2.76 -39.54 -19.11
#